data_32a72af16addf05108cb754cca4d0748
#
_entry.id   32a72af16addf05108cb754cca4d0748
#
_cell.length_a   1.000
_cell.length_b   1.000
_cell.length_c   1.000
_cell.angle_alpha   90.00
_cell.angle_beta   90.00
_cell.angle_gamma   90.00
#
_symmetry.space_group_name_H-M   'P 1'
#
loop_
_entity.id
_entity.type
_entity.pdbx_description
1 polymer ?
#
loop_
_entity_poly.entity_id
_entity_poly.type
_entity_poly.pdbx_seq_one_letter_code
_entity_poly.pdbx_strand_id
1 'polypeptide(L)'
;MTVIHANDPTTKVLSCLYETRKDVSALINESSTNTEVQHAIRSDNTIMMLGHGNKYGLFSIPDKKGIYRRLIVNSDLVQFLRGKECIGIWCYASEFAMHYRLHGLFSGMIISELHEAVENNISATKEEIDSEMEIFVSRLKDSIEKYDLKEVPQVMAASDYAKTELNVFNYSHLYYFE
;
A
#
# COMPACT_ATOMS: atom_id res chain seq x y z
N MET A 1 11.66 2.13 11.26
CA MET A 1 10.37 1.91 10.55
C MET A 1 10.02 0.43 10.52
N THR A 2 8.80 0.06 10.88
CA THR A 2 8.29 -1.30 10.68
C THR A 2 7.62 -1.41 9.30
N VAL A 3 7.92 -2.48 8.56
CA VAL A 3 7.26 -2.82 7.30
C VAL A 3 6.40 -4.07 7.50
N ILE A 4 5.15 -4.02 7.05
CA ILE A 4 4.21 -5.15 7.01
C ILE A 4 3.89 -5.43 5.54
N HIS A 5 4.45 -6.51 5.00
CA HIS A 5 4.27 -6.92 3.61
C HIS A 5 4.23 -8.45 3.54
N ALA A 6 3.06 -9.00 3.21
CA ALA A 6 2.92 -10.43 2.99
C ALA A 6 3.71 -10.85 1.72
N ASN A 7 4.24 -12.07 1.72
CA ASN A 7 5.09 -12.60 0.64
C ASN A 7 4.23 -13.07 -0.55
N ASP A 8 3.32 -12.21 -1.00
CA ASP A 8 2.47 -12.46 -2.15
C ASP A 8 3.23 -12.08 -3.44
N PRO A 9 3.47 -13.03 -4.37
CA PRO A 9 4.20 -12.75 -5.61
C PRO A 9 3.59 -11.63 -6.46
N THR A 10 2.26 -11.43 -6.40
CA THR A 10 1.56 -10.41 -7.18
C THR A 10 1.80 -8.99 -6.67
N THR A 11 2.19 -8.84 -5.41
CA THR A 11 2.52 -7.54 -4.80
C THR A 11 4.03 -7.32 -4.64
N LYS A 12 4.86 -8.23 -5.15
CA LYS A 12 6.33 -8.17 -5.00
C LYS A 12 6.94 -6.85 -5.48
N VAL A 13 6.36 -6.21 -6.48
CA VAL A 13 6.82 -4.91 -6.99
C VAL A 13 6.87 -3.85 -5.88
N LEU A 14 5.99 -3.92 -4.88
CA LEU A 14 5.96 -2.99 -3.74
C LEU A 14 7.17 -3.11 -2.82
N SER A 15 7.94 -4.20 -2.89
CA SER A 15 9.15 -4.37 -2.06
C SER A 15 10.21 -3.31 -2.34
N CYS A 16 10.22 -2.72 -3.54
CA CYS A 16 11.16 -1.66 -3.88
C CYS A 16 11.01 -0.41 -2.97
N LEU A 17 9.84 -0.22 -2.34
CA LEU A 17 9.59 0.89 -1.41
C LEU A 17 10.45 0.81 -0.14
N TYR A 18 10.94 -0.38 0.22
CA TYR A 18 11.70 -0.57 1.46
C TYR A 18 13.01 -1.34 1.32
N GLU A 19 13.25 -2.11 0.25
CA GLU A 19 14.44 -2.97 0.12
C GLU A 19 15.79 -2.24 0.23
N THR A 20 15.85 -0.98 -0.20
CA THR A 20 17.07 -0.16 -0.13
C THR A 20 17.16 0.71 1.12
N ARG A 21 16.13 0.72 1.96
CA ARG A 21 16.05 1.57 3.14
C ARG A 21 16.83 0.99 4.30
N LYS A 22 17.63 1.83 4.97
CA LYS A 22 18.45 1.44 6.12
C LYS A 22 17.73 1.59 7.46
N ASP A 23 16.58 2.25 7.46
CA ASP A 23 15.77 2.55 8.66
C ASP A 23 14.69 1.48 8.93
N VAL A 24 14.64 0.40 8.15
CA VAL A 24 13.75 -0.74 8.41
C VAL A 24 14.29 -1.53 9.59
N SER A 25 13.55 -1.52 10.70
CA SER A 25 13.86 -2.21 11.95
C SER A 25 13.20 -3.58 12.07
N ALA A 26 12.03 -3.74 11.42
CA ALA A 26 11.29 -5.00 11.38
C ALA A 26 10.57 -5.18 10.04
N LEU A 27 10.62 -6.41 9.52
CA LEU A 27 9.85 -6.85 8.36
C LEU A 27 8.89 -7.97 8.82
N ILE A 28 7.60 -7.67 8.75
CA ILE A 28 6.50 -8.56 9.12
C ILE A 28 5.91 -9.15 7.84
N ASN A 29 5.74 -10.46 7.82
CA ASN A 29 5.18 -11.19 6.69
C ASN A 29 4.05 -12.15 7.13
N GLU A 30 3.56 -12.97 6.21
CA GLU A 30 2.45 -13.91 6.42
C GLU A 30 2.69 -14.94 7.53
N SER A 31 3.93 -15.26 7.84
CA SER A 31 4.26 -16.22 8.91
C SER A 31 4.30 -15.60 10.30
N SER A 32 4.25 -14.27 10.38
CA SER A 32 4.27 -13.56 11.66
C SER A 32 2.98 -13.77 12.45
N THR A 33 3.13 -13.97 13.73
CA THR A 33 2.00 -14.09 14.68
C THR A 33 1.41 -12.69 14.99
N ASN A 34 0.17 -12.65 15.45
CA ASN A 34 -0.45 -11.37 15.85
C ASN A 34 0.36 -10.66 16.95
N THR A 35 1.00 -11.40 17.84
CA THR A 35 1.85 -10.84 18.90
C THR A 35 3.10 -10.17 18.33
N GLU A 36 3.75 -10.79 17.34
CA GLU A 36 4.91 -10.21 16.65
C GLU A 36 4.52 -8.95 15.88
N VAL A 37 3.38 -8.97 15.18
CA VAL A 37 2.84 -7.78 14.49
C VAL A 37 2.60 -6.65 15.47
N GLN A 38 1.92 -6.91 16.60
CA GLN A 38 1.67 -5.90 17.63
C GLN A 38 2.96 -5.35 18.23
N HIS A 39 3.92 -6.23 18.52
CA HIS A 39 5.21 -5.82 19.08
C HIS A 39 5.97 -4.91 18.11
N ALA A 40 6.06 -5.28 16.84
CA ALA A 40 6.72 -4.50 15.81
C ALA A 40 6.06 -3.11 15.64
N ILE A 41 4.72 -3.07 15.54
CA ILE A 41 4.00 -1.79 15.44
C ILE A 41 4.29 -0.90 16.66
N ARG A 42 4.31 -1.45 17.87
CA ARG A 42 4.59 -0.65 19.09
C ARG A 42 6.00 -0.09 19.14
N SER A 43 6.96 -0.79 18.53
CA SER A 43 8.38 -0.44 18.62
C SER A 43 8.80 0.72 17.71
N ASP A 44 7.96 1.07 16.72
CA ASP A 44 8.28 2.11 15.73
C ASP A 44 7.24 3.23 15.68
N ASN A 45 7.65 4.40 15.20
CA ASN A 45 6.76 5.54 14.98
C ASN A 45 6.24 5.61 13.53
N THR A 46 6.93 5.00 12.59
CA THR A 46 6.52 4.94 11.18
C THR A 46 6.23 3.49 10.80
N ILE A 47 5.04 3.24 10.24
CA ILE A 47 4.56 1.91 9.86
C ILE A 47 4.20 1.91 8.37
N MET A 48 4.90 1.10 7.58
CA MET A 48 4.60 0.88 6.16
C MET A 48 3.86 -0.45 6.01
N MET A 49 2.71 -0.43 5.35
CA MET A 49 1.80 -1.57 5.18
C MET A 49 1.49 -1.72 3.70
N LEU A 50 1.87 -2.86 3.09
CA LEU A 50 1.89 -3.06 1.65
C LEU A 50 1.24 -4.39 1.26
N GLY A 51 0.50 -4.42 0.16
CA GLY A 51 -0.07 -5.66 -0.38
C GLY A 51 -1.48 -5.53 -0.93
N HIS A 52 -2.19 -6.64 -1.00
CA HIS A 52 -3.63 -6.66 -1.27
C HIS A 52 -4.44 -6.38 -0.02
N GLY A 53 -5.60 -5.77 -0.19
CA GLY A 53 -6.48 -5.49 0.93
C GLY A 53 -7.85 -4.96 0.50
N ASN A 54 -8.60 -4.52 1.48
CA ASN A 54 -9.87 -3.84 1.30
C ASN A 54 -10.09 -2.82 2.42
N LYS A 55 -11.27 -2.23 2.50
CA LYS A 55 -11.63 -1.26 3.55
C LYS A 55 -11.61 -1.81 4.98
N TYR A 56 -11.47 -3.12 5.17
CA TYR A 56 -11.39 -3.75 6.50
C TYR A 56 -9.94 -4.05 6.92
N GLY A 57 -8.97 -3.93 5.98
CA GLY A 57 -7.56 -4.05 6.27
C GLY A 57 -6.72 -4.71 5.18
N LEU A 58 -5.47 -4.97 5.54
CA LEU A 58 -4.47 -5.59 4.68
C LEU A 58 -4.56 -7.11 4.76
N PHE A 59 -4.63 -7.78 3.63
CA PHE A 59 -4.62 -9.24 3.55
C PHE A 59 -3.24 -9.83 3.84
N SER A 60 -3.25 -11.07 4.33
CA SER A 60 -2.12 -11.98 4.27
C SER A 60 -2.01 -12.56 2.85
N ILE A 61 -1.35 -13.71 2.67
CA ILE A 61 -1.36 -14.41 1.38
C ILE A 61 -2.68 -15.15 1.15
N PRO A 62 -3.07 -15.37 -0.12
CA PRO A 62 -4.23 -16.21 -0.44
C PRO A 62 -3.96 -17.69 -0.16
N ASP A 63 -5.01 -18.47 0.01
CA ASP A 63 -4.92 -19.93 0.07
C ASP A 63 -4.66 -20.53 -1.33
N LYS A 64 -4.50 -21.87 -1.40
CA LYS A 64 -4.25 -22.61 -2.67
C LYS A 64 -5.34 -22.42 -3.73
N LYS A 65 -6.50 -21.84 -3.36
CA LYS A 65 -7.60 -21.51 -4.27
C LYS A 65 -7.63 -20.03 -4.65
N GLY A 66 -6.62 -19.25 -4.26
CA GLY A 66 -6.58 -17.80 -4.48
C GLY A 66 -7.49 -16.98 -3.55
N ILE A 67 -7.97 -17.57 -2.42
CA ILE A 67 -8.91 -16.89 -1.53
C ILE A 67 -8.15 -16.31 -0.32
N TYR A 68 -8.27 -15.00 -0.11
CA TYR A 68 -7.75 -14.32 1.06
C TYR A 68 -8.66 -14.56 2.27
N ARG A 69 -8.14 -15.25 3.30
CA ARG A 69 -8.91 -15.63 4.49
C ARG A 69 -8.48 -14.90 5.75
N ARG A 70 -7.30 -14.30 5.75
CA ARG A 70 -6.73 -13.65 6.93
C ARG A 70 -6.34 -12.21 6.59
N LEU A 71 -6.68 -11.30 7.49
CA LEU A 71 -6.11 -9.96 7.51
C LEU A 71 -4.88 -9.98 8.42
N ILE A 72 -3.74 -9.50 7.90
CA ILE A 72 -2.52 -9.30 8.69
C ILE A 72 -2.58 -7.97 9.45
N VAL A 73 -3.29 -6.97 8.88
CA VAL A 73 -3.66 -5.73 9.56
C VAL A 73 -5.18 -5.61 9.53
N ASN A 74 -5.79 -5.40 10.69
CA ASN A 74 -7.25 -5.30 10.88
C ASN A 74 -7.60 -4.31 12.00
N SER A 75 -8.87 -4.23 12.36
CA SER A 75 -9.40 -3.36 13.42
C SER A 75 -8.71 -3.55 14.79
N ASP A 76 -8.26 -4.76 15.12
CA ASP A 76 -7.65 -5.06 16.43
C ASP A 76 -6.29 -4.35 16.60
N LEU A 77 -5.62 -4.04 15.49
CA LEU A 77 -4.33 -3.37 15.48
C LEU A 77 -4.42 -1.83 15.47
N VAL A 78 -5.60 -1.28 15.20
CA VAL A 78 -5.82 0.17 15.06
C VAL A 78 -5.36 0.95 16.29
N GLN A 79 -5.60 0.43 17.49
CA GLN A 79 -5.17 1.08 18.74
C GLN A 79 -3.65 1.29 18.82
N PHE A 80 -2.86 0.48 18.11
CA PHE A 80 -1.40 0.57 18.05
C PHE A 80 -0.90 1.42 16.89
N LEU A 81 -1.74 1.61 15.85
CA LEU A 81 -1.44 2.45 14.68
C LEU A 81 -1.76 3.93 14.94
N ARG A 82 -2.69 4.22 15.85
CA ARG A 82 -3.07 5.59 16.19
C ARG A 82 -1.88 6.39 16.74
N GLY A 83 -1.73 7.61 16.23
CA GLY A 83 -0.61 8.51 16.63
C GLY A 83 0.72 8.16 15.99
N LYS A 84 0.74 7.21 15.05
CA LYS A 84 1.91 6.88 14.24
C LYS A 84 1.75 7.40 12.82
N GLU A 85 2.87 7.66 12.17
CA GLU A 85 2.90 7.96 10.75
C GLU A 85 2.77 6.65 9.96
N CYS A 86 1.69 6.52 9.19
CA CYS A 86 1.39 5.31 8.45
C CYS A 86 1.55 5.53 6.93
N ILE A 87 2.07 4.52 6.24
CA ILE A 87 2.06 4.42 4.79
C ILE A 87 1.31 3.14 4.45
N GLY A 88 0.11 3.26 3.88
CA GLY A 88 -0.76 2.14 3.56
C GLY A 88 -1.00 2.03 2.05
N ILE A 89 -0.39 1.06 1.39
CA ILE A 89 -0.54 0.85 -0.06
C ILE A 89 -1.21 -0.51 -0.29
N TRP A 90 -2.54 -0.49 -0.35
CA TRP A 90 -3.43 -1.59 -0.74
C TRP A 90 -4.77 -1.02 -1.19
N CYS A 91 -5.59 -1.79 -1.92
CA CYS A 91 -6.89 -1.33 -2.41
C CYS A 91 -7.83 -0.94 -1.27
N TYR A 92 -8.30 0.32 -1.28
CA TYR A 92 -9.16 0.93 -0.24
C TYR A 92 -8.49 1.16 1.12
N ALA A 93 -7.16 1.28 1.18
CA ALA A 93 -6.43 1.66 2.40
C ALA A 93 -6.91 3.02 2.95
N SER A 94 -7.26 3.96 2.08
CA SER A 94 -7.80 5.27 2.46
C SER A 94 -9.13 5.18 3.19
N GLU A 95 -10.03 4.24 2.82
CA GLU A 95 -11.28 4.02 3.54
C GLU A 95 -11.03 3.46 4.95
N PHE A 96 -10.07 2.53 5.07
CA PHE A 96 -9.62 2.02 6.37
C PHE A 96 -9.06 3.15 7.24
N ALA A 97 -8.15 3.96 6.68
CA ALA A 97 -7.52 5.06 7.40
C ALA A 97 -8.55 6.12 7.85
N MET A 98 -9.47 6.51 6.98
CA MET A 98 -10.52 7.47 7.27
C MET A 98 -11.47 6.96 8.38
N HIS A 99 -11.89 5.68 8.27
CA HIS A 99 -12.79 5.06 9.26
C HIS A 99 -12.17 5.05 10.66
N TYR A 100 -10.88 4.73 10.75
CA TYR A 100 -10.17 4.61 12.03
C TYR A 100 -9.38 5.85 12.44
N ARG A 101 -9.44 6.92 11.65
CA ARG A 101 -8.71 8.19 11.88
C ARG A 101 -7.21 7.96 12.05
N LEU A 102 -6.62 7.24 11.10
CA LEU A 102 -5.19 7.04 11.02
C LEU A 102 -4.54 8.22 10.28
N HIS A 103 -3.30 8.52 10.65
CA HIS A 103 -2.50 9.59 10.09
C HIS A 103 -1.50 9.04 9.06
N GLY A 104 -1.29 9.74 7.96
CA GLY A 104 -0.28 9.39 6.96
C GLY A 104 -0.77 9.27 5.52
N LEU A 105 -0.01 8.57 4.69
CA LEU A 105 -0.25 8.36 3.25
C LEU A 105 -0.97 7.04 3.00
N PHE A 106 -2.09 7.07 2.29
CA PHE A 106 -2.88 5.86 1.99
C PHE A 106 -3.38 5.86 0.55
N SER A 107 -3.37 4.66 -0.07
CA SER A 107 -3.97 4.48 -1.38
C SER A 107 -5.48 4.23 -1.31
N GLY A 108 -6.20 4.70 -2.33
CA GLY A 108 -7.52 4.22 -2.67
C GLY A 108 -7.47 2.91 -3.45
N MET A 109 -8.33 2.77 -4.44
CA MET A 109 -8.21 1.69 -5.42
C MET A 109 -7.02 1.96 -6.33
N ILE A 110 -6.17 0.95 -6.52
CA ILE A 110 -5.07 0.98 -7.50
C ILE A 110 -5.25 -0.21 -8.42
N ILE A 111 -5.26 0.04 -9.72
CA ILE A 111 -5.35 -1.00 -10.74
C ILE A 111 -3.96 -1.62 -10.91
N SER A 112 -3.85 -2.87 -10.50
CA SER A 112 -2.64 -3.71 -10.60
C SER A 112 -2.90 -5.02 -11.36
N GLU A 113 -4.18 -5.34 -11.62
CA GLU A 113 -4.59 -6.55 -12.32
C GLU A 113 -5.67 -6.25 -13.38
N LEU A 114 -5.74 -7.11 -14.42
CA LEU A 114 -6.62 -6.90 -15.56
C LEU A 114 -8.11 -6.85 -15.19
N HIS A 115 -8.53 -7.68 -14.22
CA HIS A 115 -9.93 -7.68 -13.78
C HIS A 115 -10.32 -6.36 -13.10
N GLU A 116 -9.40 -5.73 -12.38
CA GLU A 116 -9.61 -4.43 -11.74
C GLU A 116 -9.79 -3.31 -12.79
N ALA A 117 -9.02 -3.36 -13.89
CA ALA A 117 -9.21 -2.43 -15.01
C ALA A 117 -10.60 -2.57 -15.63
N VAL A 118 -11.05 -3.81 -15.86
CA VAL A 118 -12.39 -4.10 -16.40
C VAL A 118 -13.50 -3.59 -15.46
N GLU A 119 -13.38 -3.84 -14.16
CA GLU A 119 -14.35 -3.39 -13.15
C GLU A 119 -14.46 -1.86 -13.06
N ASN A 120 -13.37 -1.16 -13.36
CA ASN A 120 -13.34 0.31 -13.35
C ASN A 120 -13.54 0.93 -14.76
N ASN A 121 -13.92 0.13 -15.76
CA ASN A 121 -14.13 0.54 -17.16
C ASN A 121 -12.88 1.21 -17.78
N ILE A 122 -11.70 0.77 -17.41
CA ILE A 122 -10.43 1.24 -17.96
C ILE A 122 -9.94 0.20 -18.98
N SER A 123 -9.69 0.67 -20.20
CA SER A 123 -9.14 -0.17 -21.26
C SER A 123 -7.62 -0.21 -21.15
N ALA A 124 -7.09 -1.35 -20.71
CA ALA A 124 -5.66 -1.60 -20.65
C ALA A 124 -5.34 -3.08 -20.84
N THR A 125 -4.22 -3.40 -21.42
CA THR A 125 -3.67 -4.76 -21.49
C THR A 125 -2.93 -5.11 -20.20
N LYS A 126 -2.67 -6.40 -19.98
CA LYS A 126 -1.89 -6.82 -18.81
C LYS A 126 -0.48 -6.25 -18.84
N GLU A 127 0.15 -6.22 -20.02
CA GLU A 127 1.50 -5.69 -20.22
C GLU A 127 1.57 -4.18 -19.90
N GLU A 128 0.53 -3.42 -20.27
CA GLU A 128 0.43 -2.00 -19.92
C GLU A 128 0.29 -1.82 -18.40
N ILE A 129 -0.57 -2.61 -17.75
CA ILE A 129 -0.76 -2.55 -16.29
C ILE A 129 0.55 -2.89 -15.57
N ASP A 130 1.22 -3.98 -15.94
CA ASP A 130 2.47 -4.41 -15.31
C ASP A 130 3.56 -3.34 -15.45
N SER A 131 3.74 -2.79 -16.67
CA SER A 131 4.72 -1.73 -16.95
C SER A 131 4.42 -0.45 -16.16
N GLU A 132 3.16 -0.03 -16.13
CA GLU A 132 2.76 1.18 -15.40
C GLU A 132 2.86 1.01 -13.89
N MET A 133 2.62 -0.19 -13.36
CA MET A 133 2.82 -0.47 -11.94
C MET A 133 4.29 -0.36 -11.53
N GLU A 134 5.22 -0.86 -12.34
CA GLU A 134 6.66 -0.68 -12.08
C GLU A 134 7.04 0.81 -12.03
N ILE A 135 6.55 1.60 -12.99
CA ILE A 135 6.81 3.04 -13.06
C ILE A 135 6.15 3.76 -11.86
N PHE A 136 4.89 3.44 -11.57
CA PHE A 136 4.17 4.02 -10.45
C PHE A 136 4.89 3.79 -9.12
N VAL A 137 5.27 2.54 -8.83
CA VAL A 137 5.93 2.18 -7.57
C VAL A 137 7.34 2.81 -7.47
N SER A 138 8.08 2.88 -8.59
CA SER A 138 9.37 3.57 -8.63
C SER A 138 9.23 5.06 -8.31
N ARG A 139 8.25 5.74 -8.90
CA ARG A 139 7.98 7.17 -8.64
C ARG A 139 7.48 7.40 -7.21
N LEU A 140 6.63 6.49 -6.70
CA LEU A 140 6.16 6.55 -5.32
C LEU A 140 7.32 6.44 -4.34
N LYS A 141 8.25 5.50 -4.57
CA LYS A 141 9.49 5.40 -3.79
C LYS A 141 10.25 6.71 -3.77
N ASP A 142 10.55 7.25 -4.96
CA ASP A 142 11.27 8.51 -5.10
C ASP A 142 10.58 9.67 -4.39
N SER A 143 9.24 9.70 -4.45
CA SER A 143 8.45 10.74 -3.81
C SER A 143 8.47 10.62 -2.28
N ILE A 144 8.32 9.42 -1.73
CA ILE A 144 8.39 9.17 -0.28
C ILE A 144 9.79 9.47 0.29
N GLU A 145 10.85 9.27 -0.52
CA GLU A 145 12.24 9.55 -0.09
C GLU A 145 12.60 11.04 -0.14
N LYS A 146 11.93 11.84 -0.99
CA LYS A 146 12.34 13.23 -1.29
C LYS A 146 11.42 14.29 -0.70
N TYR A 147 10.19 13.96 -0.41
CA TYR A 147 9.15 14.92 0.00
C TYR A 147 8.48 14.51 1.31
N ASP A 148 7.86 15.47 1.99
CA ASP A 148 6.96 15.16 3.10
C ASP A 148 5.79 14.33 2.61
N LEU A 149 5.33 13.34 3.41
CA LEU A 149 4.26 12.43 2.98
C LEU A 149 2.98 13.15 2.55
N LYS A 150 2.69 14.32 3.14
CA LYS A 150 1.54 15.16 2.76
C LYS A 150 1.62 15.71 1.33
N GLU A 151 2.82 15.85 0.78
CA GLU A 151 3.05 16.38 -0.57
C GLU A 151 3.01 15.27 -1.63
N VAL A 152 3.24 14.01 -1.21
CA VAL A 152 3.33 12.86 -2.12
C VAL A 152 2.14 12.73 -3.06
N PRO A 153 0.85 12.86 -2.64
CA PRO A 153 -0.27 12.77 -3.58
C PRO A 153 -0.19 13.78 -4.71
N GLN A 154 0.16 15.03 -4.41
CA GLN A 154 0.29 16.09 -5.40
C GLN A 154 1.49 15.88 -6.31
N VAL A 155 2.64 15.48 -5.74
CA VAL A 155 3.86 15.19 -6.50
C VAL A 155 3.63 14.03 -7.46
N MET A 156 2.98 12.97 -7.01
CA MET A 156 2.63 11.82 -7.84
C MET A 156 1.72 12.22 -9.00
N ALA A 157 0.63 12.92 -8.73
CA ALA A 157 -0.29 13.40 -9.76
C ALA A 157 0.42 14.30 -10.80
N ALA A 158 1.35 15.15 -10.37
CA ALA A 158 2.16 15.99 -11.26
C ALA A 158 3.20 15.20 -12.06
N SER A 159 3.65 14.04 -11.59
CA SER A 159 4.64 13.18 -12.24
C SER A 159 4.04 12.25 -13.30
N ASP A 160 2.73 12.23 -13.46
CA ASP A 160 2.06 11.48 -14.53
C ASP A 160 2.22 12.19 -15.87
N TYR A 161 3.24 11.77 -16.65
CA TYR A 161 3.49 12.31 -17.99
C TYR A 161 2.71 11.60 -19.10
N ALA A 162 2.32 10.35 -18.89
CA ALA A 162 1.63 9.54 -19.89
C ALA A 162 0.17 9.95 -20.06
N LYS A 163 -0.50 10.36 -18.96
CA LYS A 163 -1.91 10.80 -18.94
C LYS A 163 -2.88 9.78 -19.54
N THR A 164 -2.54 8.48 -19.49
CA THR A 164 -3.49 7.43 -19.87
C THR A 164 -4.60 7.35 -18.81
N GLU A 165 -5.75 6.75 -19.16
CA GLU A 165 -6.84 6.54 -18.19
C GLU A 165 -6.36 5.75 -16.96
N LEU A 166 -5.53 4.72 -17.18
CA LEU A 166 -4.92 3.92 -16.13
C LEU A 166 -4.04 4.78 -15.19
N ASN A 167 -3.16 5.59 -15.77
CA ASN A 167 -2.26 6.44 -14.97
C ASN A 167 -3.03 7.49 -14.19
N VAL A 168 -3.94 8.22 -14.86
CA VAL A 168 -4.76 9.22 -14.20
C VAL A 168 -5.53 8.59 -13.03
N PHE A 169 -6.07 7.38 -13.23
CA PHE A 169 -6.75 6.65 -12.17
C PHE A 169 -5.82 6.35 -11.00
N ASN A 170 -4.71 5.64 -11.22
CA ASN A 170 -3.81 5.22 -10.14
C ASN A 170 -3.17 6.41 -9.41
N TYR A 171 -2.72 7.43 -10.13
CA TYR A 171 -2.05 8.58 -9.54
C TYR A 171 -3.00 9.51 -8.78
N SER A 172 -4.31 9.50 -9.09
CA SER A 172 -5.32 10.26 -8.35
C SER A 172 -5.81 9.57 -7.07
N HIS A 173 -5.47 8.30 -6.86
CA HIS A 173 -5.92 7.51 -5.73
C HIS A 173 -4.86 7.38 -4.62
N LEU A 174 -4.14 8.47 -4.36
CA LEU A 174 -3.28 8.63 -3.19
C LEU A 174 -3.80 9.76 -2.31
N TYR A 175 -3.89 9.53 -1.01
CA TYR A 175 -4.49 10.45 -0.03
C TYR A 175 -3.59 10.57 1.18
N TYR A 176 -3.52 11.79 1.72
CA TYR A 176 -2.87 12.03 3.00
C TYR A 176 -3.91 12.47 4.02
N PHE A 177 -3.88 11.88 5.20
CA PHE A 177 -4.75 12.20 6.34
C PHE A 177 -3.90 12.74 7.51
N GLU A 178 -4.37 13.84 8.11
CA GLU A 178 -3.80 14.46 9.31
C GLU A 178 -4.34 13.83 10.60
#